data_858fd7ab18ee45db658029c7387c7008
#
_entry.id   858fd7ab18ee45db658029c7387c7008
#
_cell.length_a   1.000
_cell.length_b   1.000
_cell.length_c   1.000
_cell.angle_alpha   90.00
_cell.angle_beta   90.00
_cell.angle_gamma   90.00
#
_symmetry.space_group_name_H-M   'P 1'
#
loop_
_entity.id
_entity.type
_entity.pdbx_description
1 polymer ?
#
loop_
_entity_poly.entity_id
_entity_poly.type
_entity_poly.pdbx_seq_one_letter_code
_entity_poly.pdbx_strand_id
1 'polypeptide(L)'
;MDKVLASYETIDKLSDDELRAHSARLRQHMIDVEAPFENRIAEIKAKLDEDLPISEKVKLAEESDKLVKDEDDAIEKALDEILPEAFAIVKSTARRFTENETITVTANDFDRELSLDKDFVHIEGDKAIYQNHWMAGGNDVKWSMVHYDVQIVGGIALHQGKIAEMATGEGKTLVATLPVFLNALAGKGVHMVTVNDYLSKRDSEWMGPIYMFHGLSVDCIDKHQPNSKERKKAYDCDITFGTNNEFGFDYLRDNMATSEADLVQRKHHYAIVDEVDSVLIDDARTPLIISGPVARAQDDEQYMEFRPFVEKLYQAQRALVNQTLNEAKKKMAEGDEAEGGKLLYRAYKGLPKYQPLIKYLSEPGVKVVMQKTENYYIQDNEKEMPVITDPLYFVISEIQHSINLTDKGQELLAQSVGNEDFFILPDVGSKTAEIEHSDLSPAEKQAKKDALMEDFSLKSERVHTVNQLLKAYAMFEKDVDYVVMTEANGAKKVKIVDESTGRIMEGRRWSDGLHQAVEAKENVKVEAATQTFATITLQNYFRMYH
;
A
#
# COMPACT_ATOMS: atom_id res chain seq x y z
N MET A 1 -6.97 -35.59 -11.69
CA MET A 1 -5.73 -36.34 -11.46
C MET A 1 -5.60 -37.51 -12.44
N ASP A 2 -6.53 -38.45 -12.50
CA ASP A 2 -6.42 -39.65 -13.35
C ASP A 2 -6.17 -39.37 -14.83
N LYS A 3 -6.81 -38.33 -15.37
CA LYS A 3 -6.56 -37.88 -16.76
C LYS A 3 -5.12 -37.38 -16.94
N VAL A 4 -4.55 -36.68 -15.95
CA VAL A 4 -3.16 -36.20 -16.00
C VAL A 4 -2.20 -37.38 -15.99
N LEU A 5 -2.41 -38.36 -15.14
CA LEU A 5 -1.57 -39.57 -15.08
C LEU A 5 -1.65 -40.39 -16.38
N ALA A 6 -2.85 -40.53 -16.93
CA ALA A 6 -3.03 -41.19 -18.25
C ALA A 6 -2.32 -40.46 -19.39
N SER A 7 -2.39 -39.13 -19.43
CA SER A 7 -1.64 -38.32 -20.39
C SER A 7 -0.15 -38.41 -20.16
N TYR A 8 0.31 -38.49 -18.91
CA TYR A 8 1.71 -38.60 -18.56
C TYR A 8 2.33 -39.90 -19.10
N GLU A 9 1.64 -41.05 -19.01
CA GLU A 9 2.13 -42.33 -19.56
C GLU A 9 2.42 -42.28 -21.06
N THR A 10 1.74 -41.42 -21.79
CA THR A 10 1.91 -41.24 -23.24
C THR A 10 2.97 -40.18 -23.54
N ILE A 11 2.89 -39.02 -22.89
CA ILE A 11 3.75 -37.86 -23.09
C ILE A 11 5.19 -38.14 -22.64
N ASP A 12 5.36 -38.91 -21.59
CA ASP A 12 6.69 -39.26 -21.07
C ASP A 12 7.53 -40.15 -22.01
N LYS A 13 6.90 -40.79 -22.97
CA LYS A 13 7.57 -41.60 -24.01
C LYS A 13 8.04 -40.80 -25.22
N LEU A 14 7.63 -39.55 -25.35
CA LEU A 14 8.03 -38.67 -26.44
C LEU A 14 9.53 -38.35 -26.35
N SER A 15 10.18 -38.13 -27.47
CA SER A 15 11.51 -37.52 -27.51
C SER A 15 11.47 -36.08 -26.98
N ASP A 16 12.64 -35.50 -26.69
CA ASP A 16 12.70 -34.12 -26.17
C ASP A 16 12.16 -33.10 -27.17
N ASP A 17 12.45 -33.29 -28.48
CA ASP A 17 11.90 -32.43 -29.53
C ASP A 17 10.37 -32.61 -29.70
N GLU A 18 9.87 -33.85 -29.61
CA GLU A 18 8.42 -34.11 -29.67
C GLU A 18 7.69 -33.54 -28.47
N LEU A 19 8.30 -33.57 -27.27
CA LEU A 19 7.74 -32.96 -26.08
C LEU A 19 7.58 -31.44 -26.24
N ARG A 20 8.61 -30.77 -26.76
CA ARG A 20 8.56 -29.31 -27.04
C ARG A 20 7.54 -28.99 -28.14
N ALA A 21 7.50 -29.81 -29.18
CA ALA A 21 6.50 -29.68 -30.26
C ALA A 21 5.08 -29.86 -29.74
N HIS A 22 4.87 -30.72 -28.72
CA HIS A 22 3.57 -30.91 -28.08
C HIS A 22 3.15 -29.67 -27.32
N SER A 23 4.01 -29.07 -26.50
CA SER A 23 3.71 -27.81 -25.82
C SER A 23 3.43 -26.66 -26.80
N ALA A 24 4.18 -26.58 -27.90
CA ALA A 24 3.94 -25.60 -28.97
C ALA A 24 2.55 -25.76 -29.61
N ARG A 25 2.09 -27.00 -29.80
CA ARG A 25 0.72 -27.28 -30.31
C ARG A 25 -0.35 -26.84 -29.32
N LEU A 26 -0.15 -27.06 -28.03
CA LEU A 26 -1.10 -26.57 -26.99
C LEU A 26 -1.17 -25.04 -27.03
N ARG A 27 -0.03 -24.36 -27.15
CA ARG A 27 0.02 -22.89 -27.30
C ARG A 27 -0.71 -22.42 -28.54
N GLN A 28 -0.49 -23.10 -29.69
CA GLN A 28 -1.18 -22.78 -30.96
C GLN A 28 -2.69 -22.97 -30.82
N HIS A 29 -3.14 -24.02 -30.13
CA HIS A 29 -4.56 -24.23 -29.85
C HIS A 29 -5.17 -23.06 -29.07
N MET A 30 -4.49 -22.52 -28.09
CA MET A 30 -4.95 -21.32 -27.35
C MET A 30 -5.06 -20.11 -28.28
N ILE A 31 -4.05 -19.86 -29.13
CA ILE A 31 -4.08 -18.78 -30.12
C ILE A 31 -5.27 -18.93 -31.07
N ASP A 32 -5.54 -20.16 -31.54
CA ASP A 32 -6.67 -20.43 -32.44
C ASP A 32 -8.03 -20.19 -31.76
N VAL A 33 -8.15 -20.42 -30.45
CA VAL A 33 -9.37 -20.13 -29.64
C VAL A 33 -9.58 -18.63 -29.49
N GLU A 34 -8.52 -17.86 -29.29
CA GLU A 34 -8.57 -16.42 -29.04
C GLU A 34 -8.78 -15.59 -30.32
N ALA A 35 -8.16 -16.03 -31.44
CA ALA A 35 -8.11 -15.28 -32.68
C ALA A 35 -9.47 -14.73 -33.20
N PRO A 36 -10.60 -15.45 -33.13
CA PRO A 36 -11.89 -14.91 -33.58
C PRO A 36 -12.34 -13.70 -32.77
N PHE A 37 -12.11 -13.71 -31.43
CA PHE A 37 -12.46 -12.62 -30.53
C PHE A 37 -11.54 -11.42 -30.74
N GLU A 38 -10.23 -11.64 -30.73
CA GLU A 38 -9.24 -10.58 -30.92
C GLU A 38 -9.41 -9.84 -32.25
N ASN A 39 -9.61 -10.58 -33.34
CA ASN A 39 -9.87 -10.00 -34.65
C ASN A 39 -11.11 -9.12 -34.66
N ARG A 40 -12.21 -9.57 -34.02
CA ARG A 40 -13.44 -8.80 -33.95
C ARG A 40 -13.32 -7.58 -33.06
N ILE A 41 -12.62 -7.69 -31.93
CA ILE A 41 -12.33 -6.56 -31.04
C ILE A 41 -11.47 -5.51 -31.75
N ALA A 42 -10.46 -5.94 -32.52
CA ALA A 42 -9.62 -5.05 -33.32
C ALA A 42 -10.43 -4.30 -34.41
N GLU A 43 -11.35 -5.00 -35.11
CA GLU A 43 -12.28 -4.35 -36.06
C GLU A 43 -13.18 -3.30 -35.38
N ILE A 44 -13.68 -3.59 -34.19
CA ILE A 44 -14.51 -2.67 -33.44
C ILE A 44 -13.70 -1.44 -33.00
N LYS A 45 -12.48 -1.64 -32.51
CA LYS A 45 -11.59 -0.54 -32.14
C LYS A 45 -11.32 0.37 -33.33
N ALA A 46 -10.99 -0.17 -34.50
CA ALA A 46 -10.78 0.59 -35.71
C ALA A 46 -12.01 1.44 -36.11
N LYS A 47 -13.22 0.88 -35.95
CA LYS A 47 -14.48 1.60 -36.23
C LYS A 47 -14.77 2.70 -35.20
N LEU A 48 -14.40 2.51 -33.92
CA LEU A 48 -14.59 3.53 -32.87
C LEU A 48 -13.74 4.78 -33.13
N ASP A 49 -12.64 4.66 -33.85
CA ASP A 49 -11.79 5.79 -34.27
C ASP A 49 -12.39 6.58 -35.44
N GLU A 50 -13.40 6.03 -36.13
CA GLU A 50 -14.10 6.73 -37.21
C GLU A 50 -15.12 7.74 -36.66
N ASP A 51 -15.54 8.69 -37.51
CA ASP A 51 -16.58 9.68 -37.19
C ASP A 51 -17.98 9.07 -37.28
N LEU A 52 -18.35 8.30 -36.23
CA LEU A 52 -19.66 7.63 -36.13
C LEU A 52 -20.59 8.36 -35.16
N PRO A 53 -21.92 8.22 -35.32
CA PRO A 53 -22.89 8.69 -34.34
C PRO A 53 -22.65 8.09 -32.95
N ILE A 54 -22.85 8.87 -31.89
CA ILE A 54 -22.63 8.44 -30.49
C ILE A 54 -23.39 7.16 -30.16
N SER A 55 -24.64 7.03 -30.64
CA SER A 55 -25.46 5.84 -30.42
C SER A 55 -24.88 4.56 -31.05
N GLU A 56 -24.11 4.70 -32.10
CA GLU A 56 -23.46 3.59 -32.79
C GLU A 56 -22.14 3.23 -32.08
N LYS A 57 -21.38 4.24 -31.64
CA LYS A 57 -20.18 4.03 -30.80
C LYS A 57 -20.51 3.32 -29.48
N VAL A 58 -21.62 3.66 -28.84
CA VAL A 58 -22.08 2.98 -27.61
C VAL A 58 -22.35 1.50 -27.86
N LYS A 59 -23.08 1.17 -28.95
CA LYS A 59 -23.35 -0.23 -29.29
C LYS A 59 -22.09 -1.03 -29.60
N LEU A 60 -21.14 -0.43 -30.30
CA LEU A 60 -19.84 -1.07 -30.60
C LEU A 60 -19.01 -1.28 -29.32
N ALA A 61 -19.03 -0.34 -28.39
CA ALA A 61 -18.38 -0.49 -27.10
C ALA A 61 -19.02 -1.62 -26.27
N GLU A 62 -20.37 -1.68 -26.20
CA GLU A 62 -21.09 -2.78 -25.52
C GLU A 62 -20.81 -4.14 -26.16
N GLU A 63 -20.69 -4.20 -27.50
CA GLU A 63 -20.29 -5.42 -28.21
C GLU A 63 -18.86 -5.82 -27.86
N SER A 64 -17.93 -4.87 -27.81
CA SER A 64 -16.52 -5.11 -27.42
C SER A 64 -16.43 -5.66 -26.00
N ASP A 65 -17.11 -5.05 -25.04
CA ASP A 65 -17.12 -5.50 -23.64
C ASP A 65 -17.66 -6.93 -23.49
N LYS A 66 -18.70 -7.26 -24.27
CA LYS A 66 -19.24 -8.62 -24.30
C LYS A 66 -18.25 -9.61 -24.89
N LEU A 67 -17.58 -9.24 -26.00
CA LEU A 67 -16.60 -10.10 -26.66
C LEU A 67 -15.41 -10.39 -25.76
N VAL A 68 -14.92 -9.40 -24.99
CA VAL A 68 -13.84 -9.60 -24.01
C VAL A 68 -14.24 -10.64 -22.97
N LYS A 69 -15.47 -10.60 -22.49
CA LYS A 69 -15.96 -11.58 -21.52
C LYS A 69 -16.14 -12.98 -22.15
N ASP A 70 -16.70 -13.04 -23.36
CA ASP A 70 -16.87 -14.31 -24.09
C ASP A 70 -15.50 -14.93 -24.44
N GLU A 71 -14.45 -14.11 -24.69
CA GLU A 71 -13.07 -14.53 -24.88
C GLU A 71 -12.50 -15.15 -23.60
N ASP A 72 -12.63 -14.46 -22.45
CA ASP A 72 -12.15 -14.96 -21.16
C ASP A 72 -12.79 -16.32 -20.81
N ASP A 73 -14.13 -16.46 -21.00
CA ASP A 73 -14.86 -17.74 -20.82
C ASP A 73 -14.36 -18.86 -21.78
N ALA A 74 -14.01 -18.51 -23.02
CA ALA A 74 -13.50 -19.47 -24.02
C ALA A 74 -12.08 -19.92 -23.66
N ILE A 75 -11.22 -18.99 -23.20
CA ILE A 75 -9.87 -19.28 -22.73
C ILE A 75 -9.91 -20.24 -21.55
N GLU A 76 -10.72 -19.95 -20.51
CA GLU A 76 -10.84 -20.82 -19.34
C GLU A 76 -11.25 -22.25 -19.72
N LYS A 77 -12.24 -22.37 -20.59
CA LYS A 77 -12.69 -23.67 -21.08
C LYS A 77 -11.60 -24.42 -21.83
N ALA A 78 -10.86 -23.73 -22.69
CA ALA A 78 -9.77 -24.34 -23.45
C ALA A 78 -8.60 -24.75 -22.52
N LEU A 79 -8.27 -23.96 -21.51
CA LEU A 79 -7.28 -24.30 -20.49
C LEU A 79 -7.68 -25.57 -19.72
N ASP A 80 -8.94 -25.69 -19.31
CA ASP A 80 -9.46 -26.90 -18.67
C ASP A 80 -9.35 -28.14 -19.56
N GLU A 81 -9.58 -28.00 -20.88
CA GLU A 81 -9.46 -29.08 -21.84
C GLU A 81 -8.02 -29.58 -22.00
N ILE A 82 -7.03 -28.67 -22.05
CA ILE A 82 -5.61 -29.01 -22.22
C ILE A 82 -4.86 -29.27 -20.92
N LEU A 83 -5.45 -28.99 -19.75
CA LEU A 83 -4.82 -29.17 -18.44
C LEU A 83 -4.14 -30.53 -18.26
N PRO A 84 -4.78 -31.68 -18.60
CA PRO A 84 -4.14 -32.98 -18.41
C PRO A 84 -2.82 -33.14 -19.17
N GLU A 85 -2.75 -32.64 -20.40
CA GLU A 85 -1.56 -32.70 -21.21
C GLU A 85 -0.49 -31.70 -20.76
N ALA A 86 -0.89 -30.47 -20.45
CA ALA A 86 0.02 -29.43 -19.95
C ALA A 86 0.73 -29.86 -18.65
N PHE A 87 -0.01 -30.40 -17.69
CA PHE A 87 0.56 -30.87 -16.42
C PHE A 87 1.49 -32.09 -16.64
N ALA A 88 1.11 -32.99 -17.54
CA ALA A 88 1.94 -34.11 -17.90
C ALA A 88 3.26 -33.69 -18.57
N ILE A 89 3.24 -32.65 -19.43
CA ILE A 89 4.45 -32.05 -20.04
C ILE A 89 5.39 -31.52 -18.95
N VAL A 90 4.89 -30.72 -18.00
CA VAL A 90 5.73 -30.17 -16.92
C VAL A 90 6.33 -31.27 -16.05
N LYS A 91 5.53 -32.28 -15.65
CA LYS A 91 6.03 -33.42 -14.89
C LYS A 91 7.10 -34.19 -15.64
N SER A 92 6.91 -34.44 -16.93
CA SER A 92 7.91 -35.12 -17.78
C SER A 92 9.18 -34.31 -17.94
N THR A 93 9.06 -33.00 -18.13
CA THR A 93 10.20 -32.07 -18.20
C THR A 93 11.01 -32.09 -16.91
N ALA A 94 10.34 -31.97 -15.75
CA ALA A 94 10.97 -32.03 -14.44
C ALA A 94 11.75 -33.34 -14.24
N ARG A 95 11.17 -34.49 -14.65
CA ARG A 95 11.83 -35.79 -14.59
C ARG A 95 13.08 -35.83 -15.48
N ARG A 96 12.98 -35.35 -16.73
CA ARG A 96 14.11 -35.34 -17.68
C ARG A 96 15.29 -34.52 -17.18
N PHE A 97 15.05 -33.35 -16.60
CA PHE A 97 16.09 -32.53 -15.97
C PHE A 97 16.66 -33.19 -14.70
N THR A 98 15.87 -33.99 -13.98
CA THR A 98 16.37 -34.73 -12.82
C THR A 98 17.30 -35.88 -13.23
N GLU A 99 16.97 -36.60 -14.30
CA GLU A 99 17.66 -37.82 -14.72
C GLU A 99 18.88 -37.57 -15.62
N ASN A 100 18.92 -36.42 -16.33
CA ASN A 100 19.94 -36.13 -17.30
C ASN A 100 20.70 -34.86 -16.94
N GLU A 101 22.03 -34.87 -17.02
CA GLU A 101 22.86 -33.67 -16.81
C GLU A 101 22.67 -32.64 -17.93
N THR A 102 22.39 -33.11 -19.14
CA THR A 102 22.10 -32.25 -20.31
C THR A 102 20.93 -32.81 -21.09
N ILE A 103 20.12 -31.93 -21.68
CA ILE A 103 19.06 -32.26 -22.62
C ILE A 103 19.37 -31.55 -23.94
N THR A 104 19.44 -32.30 -25.02
CA THR A 104 19.76 -31.78 -26.35
C THR A 104 18.52 -31.78 -27.25
N VAL A 105 18.17 -30.62 -27.78
CA VAL A 105 17.01 -30.39 -28.63
C VAL A 105 17.42 -29.64 -29.90
N THR A 106 16.56 -29.63 -30.92
CA THR A 106 16.73 -28.78 -32.09
C THR A 106 16.55 -27.30 -31.70
N ALA A 107 17.58 -26.49 -31.99
CA ALA A 107 17.58 -25.07 -31.62
C ALA A 107 16.58 -24.26 -32.46
N ASN A 108 15.78 -23.44 -31.80
CA ASN A 108 14.93 -22.43 -32.41
C ASN A 108 15.46 -21.01 -32.11
N ASP A 109 14.77 -19.98 -32.61
CA ASP A 109 15.20 -18.61 -32.43
C ASP A 109 15.18 -18.20 -30.94
N PHE A 110 14.19 -18.66 -30.16
CA PHE A 110 14.10 -18.41 -28.71
C PHE A 110 15.31 -19.01 -27.96
N ASP A 111 15.73 -20.24 -28.31
CA ASP A 111 16.92 -20.86 -27.69
C ASP A 111 18.18 -20.04 -28.00
N ARG A 112 18.30 -19.51 -29.20
CA ARG A 112 19.44 -18.68 -29.62
C ARG A 112 19.50 -17.36 -28.86
N GLU A 113 18.35 -16.68 -28.70
CA GLU A 113 18.26 -15.47 -27.89
C GLU A 113 18.57 -15.78 -26.42
N LEU A 114 17.99 -16.84 -25.86
CA LEU A 114 18.19 -17.26 -24.49
C LEU A 114 19.67 -17.55 -24.17
N SER A 115 20.39 -18.16 -25.09
CA SER A 115 21.81 -18.50 -24.95
C SER A 115 22.75 -17.28 -24.86
N LEU A 116 22.28 -16.08 -25.21
CA LEU A 116 23.06 -14.85 -25.07
C LEU A 116 23.08 -14.35 -23.61
N ASP A 117 22.04 -14.65 -22.86
CA ASP A 117 21.82 -14.10 -21.52
C ASP A 117 21.87 -15.15 -20.39
N LYS A 118 21.75 -16.44 -20.74
CA LYS A 118 21.62 -17.53 -19.77
C LYS A 118 22.69 -18.59 -19.93
N ASP A 119 23.34 -18.95 -18.83
CA ASP A 119 24.46 -19.89 -18.80
C ASP A 119 24.02 -21.36 -18.90
N PHE A 120 22.73 -21.67 -18.68
CA PHE A 120 22.21 -23.04 -18.64
C PHE A 120 21.84 -23.58 -20.03
N VAL A 121 21.94 -22.81 -21.11
CA VAL A 121 21.69 -23.22 -22.50
C VAL A 121 22.82 -22.79 -23.40
N HIS A 122 23.31 -23.74 -24.22
CA HIS A 122 24.38 -23.51 -25.19
C HIS A 122 23.93 -23.94 -26.58
N ILE A 123 24.35 -23.20 -27.60
CA ILE A 123 24.04 -23.52 -29.01
C ILE A 123 25.25 -24.16 -29.68
N GLU A 124 25.05 -25.34 -30.22
CA GLU A 124 26.04 -26.04 -31.06
C GLU A 124 25.41 -26.36 -32.42
N GLY A 125 25.68 -25.52 -33.41
CA GLY A 125 25.12 -25.66 -34.78
C GLY A 125 23.59 -25.49 -34.79
N ASP A 126 22.88 -26.57 -35.06
CA ASP A 126 21.41 -26.65 -35.05
C ASP A 126 20.81 -27.20 -33.75
N LYS A 127 21.67 -27.38 -32.72
CA LYS A 127 21.26 -27.95 -31.43
C LYS A 127 21.34 -26.94 -30.33
N ALA A 128 20.38 -27.01 -29.41
CA ALA A 128 20.39 -26.33 -28.12
C ALA A 128 20.59 -27.39 -27.03
N ILE A 129 21.58 -27.15 -26.17
CA ILE A 129 21.97 -28.04 -25.07
C ILE A 129 21.63 -27.35 -23.78
N TYR A 130 20.65 -27.87 -23.05
CA TYR A 130 20.20 -27.39 -21.76
C TYR A 130 20.87 -28.17 -20.63
N GLN A 131 21.46 -27.46 -19.66
CA GLN A 131 22.05 -28.06 -18.46
C GLN A 131 21.00 -28.21 -17.39
N ASN A 132 21.19 -29.19 -16.48
CA ASN A 132 20.29 -29.38 -15.34
C ASN A 132 20.69 -28.64 -14.08
N HIS A 133 21.64 -27.73 -14.17
CA HIS A 133 22.05 -26.85 -13.08
C HIS A 133 22.22 -25.43 -13.57
N TRP A 134 21.95 -24.47 -12.71
CA TRP A 134 22.01 -23.03 -13.00
C TRP A 134 22.05 -22.19 -11.72
N MET A 135 22.42 -20.94 -11.88
CA MET A 135 22.44 -20.00 -10.76
C MET A 135 21.01 -19.58 -10.37
N ALA A 136 20.65 -19.74 -9.09
CA ALA A 136 19.40 -19.26 -8.51
C ALA A 136 19.62 -18.72 -7.10
N GLY A 137 19.20 -17.47 -6.85
CA GLY A 137 19.42 -16.82 -5.57
C GLY A 137 20.91 -16.73 -5.15
N GLY A 138 21.82 -16.63 -6.11
CA GLY A 138 23.26 -16.56 -5.90
C GLY A 138 23.95 -17.89 -5.64
N ASN A 139 23.25 -19.01 -5.76
CA ASN A 139 23.82 -20.35 -5.59
C ASN A 139 23.67 -21.17 -6.89
N ASP A 140 24.62 -22.06 -7.16
CA ASP A 140 24.48 -23.06 -8.21
C ASP A 140 23.55 -24.17 -7.74
N VAL A 141 22.40 -24.30 -8.40
CA VAL A 141 21.34 -25.25 -8.02
C VAL A 141 21.19 -26.30 -9.11
N LYS A 142 21.33 -27.56 -8.72
CA LYS A 142 21.05 -28.70 -9.58
C LYS A 142 19.57 -29.07 -9.46
N TRP A 143 18.87 -29.20 -10.59
CA TRP A 143 17.49 -29.67 -10.59
C TRP A 143 17.42 -31.17 -10.18
N SER A 144 16.58 -31.45 -9.19
CA SER A 144 16.40 -32.81 -8.65
C SER A 144 14.96 -33.10 -8.20
N MET A 145 14.00 -32.33 -8.73
CA MET A 145 12.61 -32.41 -8.29
C MET A 145 11.73 -33.00 -9.39
N VAL A 146 10.81 -33.89 -8.98
CA VAL A 146 9.75 -34.44 -9.82
C VAL A 146 8.43 -34.35 -9.03
N HIS A 147 7.35 -33.95 -9.69
CA HIS A 147 6.04 -33.81 -9.04
C HIS A 147 5.50 -35.16 -8.54
N TYR A 148 5.10 -35.17 -7.27
CA TYR A 148 4.31 -36.27 -6.71
C TYR A 148 2.84 -36.14 -7.15
N ASP A 149 2.11 -37.24 -7.14
CA ASP A 149 0.70 -37.26 -7.57
C ASP A 149 -0.19 -36.33 -6.72
N VAL A 150 0.07 -36.23 -5.42
CA VAL A 150 -0.62 -35.28 -4.52
C VAL A 150 -0.37 -33.82 -4.92
N GLN A 151 0.81 -33.51 -5.42
CA GLN A 151 1.15 -32.15 -5.88
C GLN A 151 0.38 -31.77 -7.16
N ILE A 152 0.03 -32.73 -8.00
CA ILE A 152 -0.85 -32.50 -9.17
C ILE A 152 -2.24 -32.03 -8.70
N VAL A 153 -2.76 -32.59 -7.61
CA VAL A 153 -4.05 -32.16 -7.02
C VAL A 153 -3.97 -30.70 -6.54
N GLY A 154 -2.85 -30.32 -5.90
CA GLY A 154 -2.59 -28.93 -5.52
C GLY A 154 -2.57 -27.98 -6.72
N GLY A 155 -1.90 -28.37 -7.80
CA GLY A 155 -1.86 -27.61 -9.06
C GLY A 155 -3.24 -27.42 -9.69
N ILE A 156 -4.08 -28.46 -9.69
CA ILE A 156 -5.47 -28.39 -10.18
C ILE A 156 -6.30 -27.41 -9.32
N ALA A 157 -6.16 -27.49 -7.98
CA ALA A 157 -6.88 -26.59 -7.08
C ALA A 157 -6.49 -25.13 -7.31
N LEU A 158 -5.20 -24.84 -7.53
CA LEU A 158 -4.72 -23.48 -7.83
C LEU A 158 -5.24 -22.98 -9.17
N HIS A 159 -5.24 -23.81 -10.22
CA HIS A 159 -5.83 -23.41 -11.52
C HIS A 159 -7.32 -23.10 -11.40
N GLN A 160 -8.06 -23.81 -10.55
CA GLN A 160 -9.48 -23.57 -10.30
C GLN A 160 -9.76 -22.36 -9.38
N GLY A 161 -8.78 -21.50 -9.12
CA GLY A 161 -8.95 -20.31 -8.29
C GLY A 161 -9.17 -20.62 -6.78
N LYS A 162 -8.66 -21.76 -6.31
CA LYS A 162 -8.84 -22.20 -4.91
C LYS A 162 -7.55 -22.00 -4.11
N ILE A 163 -7.69 -22.02 -2.79
CA ILE A 163 -6.56 -22.02 -1.86
C ILE A 163 -6.07 -23.47 -1.70
N ALA A 164 -4.79 -23.69 -2.00
CA ALA A 164 -4.10 -24.95 -1.73
C ALA A 164 -3.28 -24.80 -0.45
N GLU A 165 -3.73 -25.38 0.65
CA GLU A 165 -2.97 -25.41 1.91
C GLU A 165 -1.90 -26.52 1.82
N MET A 166 -0.63 -26.10 2.01
CA MET A 166 0.52 -26.98 1.98
C MET A 166 1.46 -26.63 3.13
N ALA A 167 1.94 -27.63 3.86
CA ALA A 167 2.91 -27.45 4.92
C ALA A 167 4.29 -27.04 4.38
N THR A 168 5.11 -26.48 5.25
CA THR A 168 6.51 -26.13 4.90
C THR A 168 7.28 -27.39 4.47
N GLY A 169 7.98 -27.31 3.35
CA GLY A 169 8.76 -28.42 2.79
C GLY A 169 7.99 -29.36 1.85
N GLU A 170 6.69 -29.18 1.64
CA GLU A 170 5.89 -30.00 0.70
C GLU A 170 6.04 -29.60 -0.77
N GLY A 171 6.88 -28.60 -1.06
CA GLY A 171 7.22 -28.22 -2.43
C GLY A 171 6.21 -27.27 -3.08
N LYS A 172 5.71 -26.28 -2.36
CA LYS A 172 4.79 -25.24 -2.87
C LYS A 172 5.26 -24.64 -4.20
N THR A 173 6.53 -24.24 -4.27
CA THR A 173 7.14 -23.64 -5.47
C THR A 173 7.11 -24.59 -6.68
N LEU A 174 7.32 -25.90 -6.44
CA LEU A 174 7.24 -26.91 -7.49
C LEU A 174 5.79 -27.12 -7.96
N VAL A 175 4.82 -27.16 -7.04
CA VAL A 175 3.40 -27.29 -7.37
C VAL A 175 2.91 -26.13 -8.23
N ALA A 176 3.35 -24.92 -7.93
CA ALA A 176 2.99 -23.73 -8.69
C ALA A 176 3.42 -23.81 -10.16
N THR A 177 4.46 -24.60 -10.51
CA THR A 177 4.90 -24.74 -11.89
C THR A 177 3.84 -25.30 -12.82
N LEU A 178 2.94 -26.14 -12.30
CA LEU A 178 1.87 -26.77 -13.09
C LEU A 178 0.83 -25.77 -13.60
N PRO A 179 0.13 -25.02 -12.74
CA PRO A 179 -0.86 -24.03 -13.17
C PRO A 179 -0.22 -22.80 -13.83
N VAL A 180 1.02 -22.42 -13.45
CA VAL A 180 1.75 -21.33 -14.10
C VAL A 180 2.02 -21.66 -15.56
N PHE A 181 2.55 -22.85 -15.83
CA PHE A 181 2.78 -23.30 -17.22
C PHE A 181 1.49 -23.32 -18.02
N LEU A 182 0.44 -23.95 -17.49
CA LEU A 182 -0.85 -24.05 -18.16
C LEU A 182 -1.40 -22.68 -18.56
N ASN A 183 -1.51 -21.76 -17.61
CA ASN A 183 -2.08 -20.44 -17.86
C ASN A 183 -1.18 -19.55 -18.73
N ALA A 184 0.13 -19.77 -18.72
CA ALA A 184 1.07 -19.07 -19.59
C ALA A 184 0.89 -19.42 -21.08
N LEU A 185 0.34 -20.60 -21.39
CA LEU A 185 0.05 -21.00 -22.78
C LEU A 185 -0.97 -20.10 -23.47
N ALA A 186 -1.84 -19.44 -22.70
CA ALA A 186 -2.77 -18.44 -23.23
C ALA A 186 -2.09 -17.13 -23.68
N GLY A 187 -0.82 -16.89 -23.33
CA GLY A 187 -0.09 -15.69 -23.77
C GLY A 187 -0.56 -14.37 -23.12
N LYS A 188 -1.54 -14.40 -22.23
CA LYS A 188 -2.11 -13.20 -21.55
C LYS A 188 -1.28 -12.73 -20.36
N GLY A 189 -0.26 -13.48 -19.95
CA GLY A 189 0.62 -13.19 -18.80
C GLY A 189 0.14 -13.81 -17.49
N VAL A 190 1.08 -14.43 -16.81
CA VAL A 190 0.88 -15.03 -15.49
C VAL A 190 1.74 -14.29 -14.48
N HIS A 191 1.15 -13.85 -13.37
CA HIS A 191 1.89 -13.20 -12.29
C HIS A 191 2.11 -14.19 -11.14
N MET A 192 3.38 -14.41 -10.80
CA MET A 192 3.76 -15.19 -9.62
C MET A 192 4.15 -14.23 -8.49
N VAL A 193 3.29 -14.15 -7.47
CA VAL A 193 3.37 -13.15 -6.41
C VAL A 193 3.95 -13.75 -5.14
N THR A 194 4.99 -13.12 -4.59
CA THR A 194 5.63 -13.50 -3.33
C THR A 194 5.64 -12.34 -2.34
N VAL A 195 6.03 -12.59 -1.08
CA VAL A 195 6.02 -11.57 -0.02
C VAL A 195 7.31 -10.76 0.06
N ASN A 196 8.41 -11.20 -0.57
CA ASN A 196 9.67 -10.47 -0.57
C ASN A 196 10.47 -10.65 -1.86
N ASP A 197 11.36 -9.69 -2.13
CA ASP A 197 12.14 -9.60 -3.37
C ASP A 197 13.20 -10.69 -3.52
N TYR A 198 13.72 -11.24 -2.41
CA TYR A 198 14.64 -12.37 -2.46
C TYR A 198 13.95 -13.61 -3.02
N LEU A 199 12.75 -13.92 -2.53
CA LEU A 199 11.98 -15.09 -3.00
C LEU A 199 11.57 -14.93 -4.47
N SER A 200 11.10 -13.74 -4.87
CA SER A 200 10.69 -13.51 -6.25
C SER A 200 11.84 -13.69 -7.24
N LYS A 201 13.02 -13.14 -6.92
CA LYS A 201 14.24 -13.30 -7.72
C LYS A 201 14.71 -14.76 -7.75
N ARG A 202 14.82 -15.40 -6.58
CA ARG A 202 15.25 -16.80 -6.46
C ARG A 202 14.33 -17.74 -7.22
N ASP A 203 13.02 -17.62 -7.04
CA ASP A 203 12.06 -18.55 -7.62
C ASP A 203 11.91 -18.35 -9.14
N SER A 204 12.03 -17.12 -9.63
CA SER A 204 12.11 -16.85 -11.08
C SER A 204 13.34 -17.49 -11.73
N GLU A 205 14.48 -17.48 -11.03
CA GLU A 205 15.72 -18.11 -11.50
C GLU A 205 15.67 -19.64 -11.39
N TRP A 206 15.08 -20.15 -10.33
CA TRP A 206 15.05 -21.59 -10.04
C TRP A 206 14.07 -22.33 -10.92
N MET A 207 12.83 -21.83 -11.07
CA MET A 207 11.77 -22.48 -11.87
C MET A 207 11.78 -22.04 -13.34
N GLY A 208 12.35 -20.87 -13.64
CA GLY A 208 12.36 -20.28 -14.97
C GLY A 208 12.83 -21.21 -16.09
N PRO A 209 13.95 -21.93 -15.93
CA PRO A 209 14.48 -22.82 -16.97
C PRO A 209 13.51 -23.90 -17.44
N ILE A 210 12.62 -24.41 -16.56
CA ILE A 210 11.61 -25.39 -16.93
C ILE A 210 10.59 -24.80 -17.92
N TYR A 211 10.18 -23.54 -17.73
CA TYR A 211 9.27 -22.84 -18.65
C TYR A 211 9.98 -22.43 -19.93
N MET A 212 11.20 -21.92 -19.83
CA MET A 212 12.02 -21.46 -20.95
C MET A 212 12.36 -22.60 -21.90
N PHE A 213 12.52 -23.84 -21.41
CA PHE A 213 12.68 -25.03 -22.21
C PHE A 213 11.54 -25.24 -23.22
N HIS A 214 10.33 -24.77 -22.89
CA HIS A 214 9.15 -24.80 -23.76
C HIS A 214 8.89 -23.50 -24.53
N GLY A 215 9.85 -22.58 -24.54
CA GLY A 215 9.74 -21.32 -25.28
C GLY A 215 8.88 -20.26 -24.58
N LEU A 216 8.62 -20.39 -23.25
CA LEU A 216 7.93 -19.38 -22.47
C LEU A 216 8.93 -18.39 -21.88
N SER A 217 8.66 -17.10 -22.04
CA SER A 217 9.50 -16.04 -21.50
C SER A 217 9.21 -15.83 -20.01
N VAL A 218 10.27 -15.61 -19.21
CA VAL A 218 10.19 -15.43 -17.75
C VAL A 218 11.07 -14.27 -17.33
N ASP A 219 10.53 -13.37 -16.51
CA ASP A 219 11.33 -12.32 -15.88
C ASP A 219 10.77 -12.00 -14.49
N CYS A 220 11.50 -11.14 -13.75
CA CYS A 220 11.16 -10.72 -12.40
C CYS A 220 11.22 -9.20 -12.30
N ILE A 221 10.08 -8.57 -11.97
CA ILE A 221 9.99 -7.11 -11.86
C ILE A 221 10.91 -6.52 -10.78
N ASP A 222 11.19 -7.26 -9.70
CA ASP A 222 12.07 -6.80 -8.61
C ASP A 222 13.55 -6.68 -9.02
N LYS A 223 13.91 -7.10 -10.24
CA LYS A 223 15.24 -6.90 -10.85
C LYS A 223 15.36 -5.56 -11.56
N HIS A 224 14.26 -4.88 -11.84
CA HIS A 224 14.19 -3.71 -12.70
C HIS A 224 13.66 -2.48 -11.94
N GLN A 225 14.14 -1.30 -12.35
CA GLN A 225 13.67 -0.04 -11.75
C GLN A 225 12.21 0.24 -12.14
N PRO A 226 11.40 0.82 -11.23
CA PRO A 226 10.05 1.26 -11.55
C PRO A 226 10.01 2.18 -12.79
N ASN A 227 8.95 2.07 -13.58
CA ASN A 227 8.73 2.85 -14.82
C ASN A 227 9.84 2.70 -15.90
N SER A 228 10.73 1.70 -15.80
CA SER A 228 11.74 1.43 -16.80
C SER A 228 11.19 0.62 -17.97
N LYS A 229 11.88 0.68 -19.11
CA LYS A 229 11.56 -0.15 -20.28
C LYS A 229 11.77 -1.63 -19.99
N GLU A 230 12.78 -1.95 -19.19
CA GLU A 230 13.09 -3.31 -18.74
C GLU A 230 11.95 -3.85 -17.86
N ARG A 231 11.36 -3.01 -16.99
CA ARG A 231 10.21 -3.40 -16.17
C ARG A 231 8.96 -3.66 -17.02
N LYS A 232 8.70 -2.83 -18.02
CA LYS A 232 7.65 -3.07 -19.01
C LYS A 232 7.87 -4.38 -19.75
N LYS A 233 9.10 -4.63 -20.24
CA LYS A 233 9.46 -5.89 -20.88
C LYS A 233 9.25 -7.11 -19.97
N ALA A 234 9.49 -6.96 -18.67
CA ALA A 234 9.22 -8.02 -17.69
C ALA A 234 7.71 -8.34 -17.58
N TYR A 235 6.84 -7.33 -17.66
CA TYR A 235 5.39 -7.56 -17.73
C TYR A 235 4.91 -8.13 -19.06
N ASP A 236 5.65 -7.91 -20.15
CA ASP A 236 5.35 -8.48 -21.46
C ASP A 236 5.74 -9.97 -21.56
N CYS A 237 6.49 -10.51 -20.61
CA CYS A 237 6.81 -11.93 -20.54
C CYS A 237 5.55 -12.80 -20.32
N ASP A 238 5.64 -14.07 -20.72
CA ASP A 238 4.57 -15.04 -20.46
C ASP A 238 4.37 -15.27 -18.95
N ILE A 239 5.47 -15.20 -18.18
CA ILE A 239 5.47 -15.39 -16.72
C ILE A 239 6.28 -14.27 -16.06
N THR A 240 5.66 -13.56 -15.14
CA THR A 240 6.27 -12.43 -14.41
C THR A 240 6.26 -12.71 -12.92
N PHE A 241 7.45 -12.78 -12.32
CA PHE A 241 7.60 -12.87 -10.86
C PHE A 241 7.71 -11.49 -10.25
N GLY A 242 7.24 -11.35 -9.00
CA GLY A 242 7.38 -10.09 -8.27
C GLY A 242 6.81 -10.15 -6.87
N THR A 243 7.11 -9.11 -6.09
CA THR A 243 6.50 -8.93 -4.77
C THR A 243 5.11 -8.33 -4.87
N ASN A 244 4.25 -8.70 -3.94
CA ASN A 244 2.88 -8.21 -3.83
C ASN A 244 2.79 -6.67 -3.87
N ASN A 245 3.69 -5.99 -3.14
CA ASN A 245 3.71 -4.53 -3.07
C ASN A 245 4.11 -3.90 -4.40
N GLU A 246 5.12 -4.44 -5.10
CA GLU A 246 5.60 -3.90 -6.37
C GLU A 246 4.57 -4.01 -7.48
N PHE A 247 3.84 -5.13 -7.56
CA PHE A 247 2.69 -5.26 -8.47
C PHE A 247 1.64 -4.18 -8.20
N GLY A 248 1.28 -3.95 -6.94
CA GLY A 248 0.31 -2.93 -6.57
C GLY A 248 0.81 -1.51 -6.79
N PHE A 249 2.10 -1.22 -6.54
CA PHE A 249 2.69 0.08 -6.81
C PHE A 249 2.80 0.37 -8.31
N ASP A 250 3.13 -0.63 -9.13
CA ASP A 250 3.13 -0.45 -10.58
C ASP A 250 1.73 -0.13 -11.10
N TYR A 251 0.70 -0.79 -10.59
CA TYR A 251 -0.68 -0.46 -10.91
C TYR A 251 -1.04 0.98 -10.54
N LEU A 252 -0.63 1.44 -9.35
CA LEU A 252 -0.86 2.83 -8.94
C LEU A 252 -0.12 3.82 -9.85
N ARG A 253 1.13 3.51 -10.24
CA ARG A 253 1.91 4.32 -11.18
C ARG A 253 1.27 4.38 -12.55
N ASP A 254 0.76 3.25 -13.05
CA ASP A 254 0.04 3.18 -14.33
C ASP A 254 -1.24 4.02 -14.32
N ASN A 255 -1.98 4.04 -13.20
CA ASN A 255 -3.17 4.92 -13.05
C ASN A 255 -2.83 6.42 -12.99
N MET A 256 -1.56 6.76 -12.76
CA MET A 256 -1.08 8.15 -12.79
C MET A 256 -0.41 8.51 -14.12
N ALA A 257 -0.27 7.55 -15.04
CA ALA A 257 0.33 7.77 -16.34
C ALA A 257 -0.53 8.70 -17.21
N THR A 258 0.13 9.55 -18.01
CA THR A 258 -0.54 10.49 -18.90
C THR A 258 -0.66 9.98 -20.35
N SER A 259 0.00 8.86 -20.66
CA SER A 259 0.01 8.22 -21.97
C SER A 259 -0.02 6.71 -21.83
N GLU A 260 -0.69 6.01 -22.73
CA GLU A 260 -0.66 4.55 -22.82
C GLU A 260 0.76 3.98 -23.01
N ALA A 261 1.64 4.75 -23.65
CA ALA A 261 3.03 4.33 -23.86
C ALA A 261 3.81 4.17 -22.53
N ASP A 262 3.39 4.90 -21.48
CA ASP A 262 4.03 4.91 -20.16
C ASP A 262 3.52 3.77 -19.26
N LEU A 263 2.45 3.07 -19.63
CA LEU A 263 1.92 1.94 -18.90
C LEU A 263 2.92 0.78 -18.93
N VAL A 264 3.19 0.19 -17.78
CA VAL A 264 4.08 -0.98 -17.68
C VAL A 264 3.30 -2.29 -17.59
N GLN A 265 2.13 -2.30 -16.95
CA GLN A 265 1.28 -3.48 -16.85
C GLN A 265 0.36 -3.59 -18.07
N ARG A 266 0.05 -4.82 -18.46
CA ARG A 266 -1.02 -5.17 -19.40
C ARG A 266 -2.26 -5.67 -18.66
N LYS A 267 -3.34 -6.03 -19.36
CA LYS A 267 -4.54 -6.61 -18.74
C LYS A 267 -4.16 -7.78 -17.83
N HIS A 268 -4.74 -7.81 -16.64
CA HIS A 268 -4.54 -8.88 -15.66
C HIS A 268 -5.29 -10.14 -16.15
N HIS A 269 -4.64 -11.29 -16.05
CA HIS A 269 -5.23 -12.56 -16.44
C HIS A 269 -5.21 -13.55 -15.29
N TYR A 270 -4.06 -14.10 -14.92
CA TYR A 270 -3.94 -15.09 -13.87
C TYR A 270 -2.81 -14.75 -12.89
N ALA A 271 -3.06 -14.94 -11.60
CA ALA A 271 -2.05 -14.76 -10.58
C ALA A 271 -2.07 -15.91 -9.57
N ILE A 272 -0.88 -16.33 -9.15
CA ILE A 272 -0.70 -17.18 -7.96
C ILE A 272 -0.10 -16.30 -6.87
N VAL A 273 -0.77 -16.27 -5.71
CA VAL A 273 -0.31 -15.53 -4.54
C VAL A 273 0.23 -16.53 -3.53
N ASP A 274 1.55 -16.51 -3.32
CA ASP A 274 2.17 -17.29 -2.25
C ASP A 274 1.96 -16.60 -0.90
N GLU A 275 1.87 -17.39 0.17
CA GLU A 275 1.59 -16.89 1.53
C GLU A 275 0.33 -16.00 1.60
N VAL A 276 -0.76 -16.50 1.03
CA VAL A 276 -2.03 -15.78 0.86
C VAL A 276 -2.64 -15.27 2.16
N ASP A 277 -2.41 -15.92 3.29
CA ASP A 277 -2.80 -15.51 4.63
C ASP A 277 -2.12 -14.18 5.01
N SER A 278 -0.83 -14.03 4.75
CA SER A 278 -0.12 -12.78 4.97
C SER A 278 -0.63 -11.69 4.03
N VAL A 279 -0.74 -11.97 2.74
CA VAL A 279 -1.05 -10.96 1.70
C VAL A 279 -2.52 -10.51 1.71
N LEU A 280 -3.48 -11.45 1.85
CA LEU A 280 -4.91 -11.18 1.70
C LEU A 280 -5.71 -11.20 3.01
N ILE A 281 -5.09 -11.54 4.13
CA ILE A 281 -5.72 -11.51 5.47
C ILE A 281 -5.00 -10.49 6.36
N ASP A 282 -3.72 -10.68 6.70
CA ASP A 282 -3.00 -9.80 7.62
C ASP A 282 -2.82 -8.39 7.04
N ASP A 283 -2.33 -8.29 5.81
CA ASP A 283 -2.09 -7.01 5.12
C ASP A 283 -3.26 -6.55 4.22
N ALA A 284 -4.39 -7.27 4.25
CA ALA A 284 -5.52 -7.07 3.33
C ALA A 284 -6.04 -5.62 3.27
N ARG A 285 -6.05 -4.94 4.41
CA ARG A 285 -6.55 -3.56 4.57
C ARG A 285 -5.46 -2.51 4.63
N THR A 286 -4.20 -2.90 4.64
CA THR A 286 -3.08 -1.96 4.60
C THR A 286 -2.98 -1.40 3.19
N PRO A 287 -3.25 -0.09 2.99
CA PRO A 287 -3.22 0.48 1.64
C PRO A 287 -1.78 0.71 1.19
N LEU A 288 -1.54 0.43 -0.08
CA LEU A 288 -0.39 0.98 -0.81
C LEU A 288 -0.73 2.42 -1.18
N ILE A 289 0.17 3.35 -0.91
CA ILE A 289 -0.07 4.78 -1.07
C ILE A 289 1.07 5.41 -1.84
N ILE A 290 0.76 6.14 -2.90
CA ILE A 290 1.69 7.05 -3.56
C ILE A 290 1.32 8.48 -3.16
N SER A 291 2.28 9.17 -2.54
CA SER A 291 2.14 10.56 -2.11
C SER A 291 3.24 11.41 -2.72
N GLY A 292 2.96 12.68 -2.90
CA GLY A 292 3.96 13.65 -3.34
C GLY A 292 3.80 14.99 -2.63
N PRO A 293 4.84 15.83 -2.64
CA PRO A 293 4.81 17.14 -2.02
C PRO A 293 3.81 18.06 -2.73
N VAL A 294 3.04 18.82 -1.95
CA VAL A 294 2.20 19.90 -2.44
C VAL A 294 2.99 21.19 -2.34
N ALA A 295 3.14 21.91 -3.45
CA ALA A 295 3.81 23.19 -3.47
C ALA A 295 2.92 24.30 -2.84
N ARG A 296 2.92 24.39 -1.50
CA ARG A 296 2.40 25.54 -0.74
C ARG A 296 3.53 26.09 0.12
N ALA A 297 4.28 27.00 -0.43
CA ALA A 297 5.47 27.59 0.21
C ALA A 297 5.17 28.44 1.47
N GLN A 298 3.91 28.77 1.76
CA GLN A 298 3.54 29.60 2.90
C GLN A 298 3.26 28.82 4.20
N ASP A 299 2.80 27.57 4.09
CA ASP A 299 2.40 26.79 5.26
C ASP A 299 3.59 26.37 6.13
N ASP A 300 4.75 26.12 5.51
CA ASP A 300 5.93 25.59 6.21
C ASP A 300 6.57 26.63 7.14
N GLU A 301 6.53 27.92 6.79
CA GLU A 301 7.06 29.02 7.59
C GLU A 301 6.22 29.29 8.83
N GLN A 302 4.90 29.11 8.77
CA GLN A 302 3.97 29.37 9.87
C GLN A 302 4.21 28.44 11.08
N TYR A 303 4.61 27.18 10.84
CA TYR A 303 4.94 26.25 11.93
C TYR A 303 6.13 26.76 12.77
N MET A 304 7.15 27.27 12.11
CA MET A 304 8.32 27.85 12.78
C MET A 304 7.99 29.19 13.46
N GLU A 305 7.14 30.01 12.86
CA GLU A 305 6.67 31.28 13.40
C GLU A 305 5.87 31.10 14.68
N PHE A 306 4.91 30.16 14.69
CA PHE A 306 4.02 29.97 15.85
C PHE A 306 4.59 29.06 16.95
N ARG A 307 5.63 28.30 16.65
CA ARG A 307 6.30 27.42 17.60
C ARG A 307 6.58 28.08 18.95
N PRO A 308 7.25 29.26 19.05
CA PRO A 308 7.60 29.84 20.35
C PRO A 308 6.37 30.24 21.17
N PHE A 309 5.25 30.61 20.54
CA PHE A 309 4.02 30.95 21.23
C PHE A 309 3.34 29.71 21.80
N VAL A 310 3.30 28.63 21.02
CA VAL A 310 2.73 27.36 21.45
C VAL A 310 3.60 26.70 22.52
N GLU A 311 4.92 26.79 22.43
CA GLU A 311 5.83 26.32 23.47
C GLU A 311 5.59 27.03 24.79
N LYS A 312 5.42 28.35 24.78
CA LYS A 312 5.08 29.14 25.95
C LYS A 312 3.74 28.71 26.58
N LEU A 313 2.74 28.48 25.72
CA LEU A 313 1.42 27.99 26.16
C LEU A 313 1.52 26.60 26.79
N TYR A 314 2.27 25.70 26.20
CA TYR A 314 2.51 24.36 26.72
C TYR A 314 3.24 24.38 28.08
N GLN A 315 4.24 25.25 28.25
CA GLN A 315 4.95 25.41 29.50
C GLN A 315 4.04 25.99 30.60
N ALA A 316 3.17 26.96 30.26
CA ALA A 316 2.17 27.48 31.19
C ALA A 316 1.19 26.38 31.65
N GLN A 317 0.70 25.56 30.72
CA GLN A 317 -0.16 24.42 31.06
C GLN A 317 0.56 23.41 31.96
N ARG A 318 1.81 23.09 31.64
CA ARG A 318 2.63 22.15 32.42
C ARG A 318 2.85 22.62 33.84
N ALA A 319 3.13 23.92 34.03
CA ALA A 319 3.27 24.54 35.34
C ALA A 319 1.95 24.48 36.15
N LEU A 320 0.84 24.79 35.50
CA LEU A 320 -0.50 24.72 36.09
C LEU A 320 -0.86 23.29 36.49
N VAL A 321 -0.63 22.32 35.63
CA VAL A 321 -0.91 20.89 35.92
C VAL A 321 -0.04 20.39 37.07
N ASN A 322 1.23 20.79 37.12
CA ASN A 322 2.11 20.43 38.24
C ASN A 322 1.61 21.01 39.57
N GLN A 323 1.19 22.28 39.61
CA GLN A 323 0.58 22.91 40.78
C GLN A 323 -0.70 22.18 41.18
N THR A 324 -1.61 21.96 40.23
CA THR A 324 -2.89 21.27 40.47
C THR A 324 -2.69 19.85 40.99
N LEU A 325 -1.69 19.12 40.49
CA LEU A 325 -1.35 17.77 40.97
C LEU A 325 -0.84 17.80 42.41
N ASN A 326 -0.01 18.78 42.77
CA ASN A 326 0.49 18.93 44.14
C ASN A 326 -0.65 19.27 45.13
N GLU A 327 -1.58 20.13 44.71
CA GLU A 327 -2.79 20.43 45.51
C GLU A 327 -3.69 19.19 45.63
N ALA A 328 -3.86 18.41 44.56
CA ALA A 328 -4.60 17.16 44.58
C ALA A 328 -4.01 16.16 45.58
N LYS A 329 -2.69 15.98 45.58
CA LYS A 329 -1.99 15.10 46.52
C LYS A 329 -2.21 15.53 47.98
N LYS A 330 -2.17 16.84 48.23
CA LYS A 330 -2.41 17.39 49.57
C LYS A 330 -3.85 17.11 50.03
N LYS A 331 -4.85 17.38 49.18
CA LYS A 331 -6.26 17.13 49.48
C LYS A 331 -6.56 15.64 49.71
N MET A 332 -5.98 14.77 48.90
CA MET A 332 -6.09 13.31 49.06
C MET A 332 -5.49 12.85 50.40
N ALA A 333 -4.35 13.42 50.81
CA ALA A 333 -3.70 13.11 52.09
C ALA A 333 -4.51 13.63 53.29
N GLU A 334 -5.27 14.73 53.13
CA GLU A 334 -6.21 15.27 54.11
C GLU A 334 -7.52 14.46 54.21
N GLY A 335 -7.74 13.47 53.32
CA GLY A 335 -8.96 12.67 53.27
C GLY A 335 -10.11 13.32 52.50
N ASP A 336 -9.88 14.46 51.85
CA ASP A 336 -10.84 15.14 50.98
C ASP A 336 -10.80 14.58 49.57
N GLU A 337 -11.39 13.38 49.40
CA GLU A 337 -11.43 12.69 48.11
C GLU A 337 -12.23 13.43 47.03
N ALA A 338 -13.22 14.24 47.42
CA ALA A 338 -14.06 14.98 46.48
C ALA A 338 -13.26 16.10 45.79
N GLU A 339 -12.62 16.97 46.54
CA GLU A 339 -11.81 18.05 45.97
C GLU A 339 -10.48 17.52 45.39
N GLY A 340 -9.87 16.53 46.07
CA GLY A 340 -8.68 15.84 45.53
C GLY A 340 -8.94 15.16 44.20
N GLY A 341 -10.05 14.46 44.03
CA GLY A 341 -10.47 13.82 42.79
C GLY A 341 -10.74 14.83 41.66
N LYS A 342 -11.39 15.95 41.99
CA LYS A 342 -11.64 17.04 41.05
C LYS A 342 -10.34 17.65 40.49
N LEU A 343 -9.39 17.95 41.37
CA LEU A 343 -8.08 18.48 40.97
C LEU A 343 -7.27 17.45 40.17
N LEU A 344 -7.35 16.19 40.57
CA LEU A 344 -6.69 15.09 39.86
C LEU A 344 -7.24 14.93 38.45
N TYR A 345 -8.57 14.95 38.28
CA TYR A 345 -9.22 14.87 36.98
C TYR A 345 -8.92 16.08 36.09
N ARG A 346 -8.84 17.30 36.69
CA ARG A 346 -8.36 18.49 35.97
C ARG A 346 -6.94 18.31 35.46
N ALA A 347 -6.02 17.83 36.29
CA ALA A 347 -4.65 17.56 35.88
C ALA A 347 -4.59 16.55 34.71
N TYR A 348 -5.42 15.50 34.78
CA TYR A 348 -5.53 14.50 33.74
C TYR A 348 -6.09 15.07 32.42
N LYS A 349 -7.15 15.88 32.47
CA LYS A 349 -7.68 16.55 31.26
C LYS A 349 -6.69 17.54 30.65
N GLY A 350 -5.79 18.12 31.47
CA GLY A 350 -4.76 19.05 31.02
C GLY A 350 -3.57 18.40 30.34
N LEU A 351 -2.98 17.36 30.92
CA LEU A 351 -1.80 16.61 30.41
C LEU A 351 -1.85 15.15 30.88
N PRO A 352 -2.59 14.27 30.21
CA PRO A 352 -2.75 12.87 30.62
C PRO A 352 -1.44 12.08 30.64
N LYS A 353 -0.51 12.37 29.73
CA LYS A 353 0.82 11.71 29.62
C LYS A 353 1.88 12.34 30.56
N TYR A 354 1.52 13.26 31.48
CA TYR A 354 2.47 13.88 32.40
C TYR A 354 3.02 12.86 33.40
N GLN A 355 4.32 12.57 33.34
CA GLN A 355 4.98 11.50 34.09
C GLN A 355 4.70 11.51 35.61
N PRO A 356 4.77 12.67 36.31
CA PRO A 356 4.42 12.71 37.74
C PRO A 356 2.96 12.35 38.04
N LEU A 357 2.02 12.67 37.12
CA LEU A 357 0.62 12.29 37.19
C LEU A 357 0.43 10.80 37.03
N ILE A 358 1.05 10.21 35.99
CA ILE A 358 1.01 8.77 35.72
C ILE A 358 1.54 7.98 36.92
N LYS A 359 2.66 8.43 37.48
CA LYS A 359 3.24 7.82 38.68
C LYS A 359 2.27 7.86 39.87
N TYR A 360 1.61 8.98 40.09
CA TYR A 360 0.63 9.13 41.17
C TYR A 360 -0.63 8.30 40.95
N LEU A 361 -1.11 8.20 39.70
CA LEU A 361 -2.25 7.34 39.34
C LEU A 361 -1.97 5.83 39.53
N SER A 362 -0.69 5.45 39.58
CA SER A 362 -0.28 4.06 39.82
C SER A 362 -0.32 3.70 41.33
N GLU A 363 -0.50 4.67 42.24
CA GLU A 363 -0.65 4.42 43.66
C GLU A 363 -2.03 3.79 43.98
N PRO A 364 -2.10 2.84 44.95
CA PRO A 364 -3.34 2.17 45.29
C PRO A 364 -4.47 3.13 45.64
N GLY A 365 -5.65 2.97 45.02
CA GLY A 365 -6.86 3.75 45.29
C GLY A 365 -6.96 5.07 44.52
N VAL A 366 -5.87 5.68 44.09
CA VAL A 366 -5.87 6.99 43.42
C VAL A 366 -6.64 6.97 42.11
N LYS A 367 -6.37 5.95 41.26
CA LYS A 367 -7.07 5.77 39.99
C LYS A 367 -8.58 5.57 40.15
N VAL A 368 -9.00 4.91 41.24
CA VAL A 368 -10.42 4.67 41.53
C VAL A 368 -11.13 6.00 41.85
N VAL A 369 -10.49 6.89 42.63
CA VAL A 369 -11.03 8.22 42.93
C VAL A 369 -11.15 9.05 41.64
N MET A 370 -10.15 9.03 40.78
CA MET A 370 -10.20 9.73 39.51
C MET A 370 -11.35 9.21 38.61
N GLN A 371 -11.53 7.91 38.50
CA GLN A 371 -12.62 7.31 37.69
C GLN A 371 -14.01 7.64 38.25
N LYS A 372 -14.17 7.66 39.56
CA LYS A 372 -15.44 8.11 40.20
C LYS A 372 -15.74 9.56 39.85
N THR A 373 -14.72 10.42 39.89
CA THR A 373 -14.84 11.83 39.54
C THR A 373 -15.16 12.01 38.06
N GLU A 374 -14.47 11.29 37.18
CA GLU A 374 -14.74 11.28 35.73
C GLU A 374 -16.19 10.90 35.44
N ASN A 375 -16.68 9.79 36.03
CA ASN A 375 -18.06 9.34 35.86
C ASN A 375 -19.08 10.39 36.31
N TYR A 376 -18.78 11.17 37.38
CA TYR A 376 -19.65 12.26 37.85
C TYR A 376 -19.72 13.39 36.82
N TYR A 377 -18.57 13.84 36.26
CA TYR A 377 -18.53 14.98 35.34
C TYR A 377 -18.95 14.68 33.93
N ILE A 378 -18.99 13.40 33.51
CA ILE A 378 -19.52 12.97 32.22
C ILE A 378 -21.06 12.86 32.22
N GLN A 379 -21.70 12.76 33.40
CA GLN A 379 -23.16 12.70 33.51
C GLN A 379 -23.83 13.98 32.99
N ASP A 380 -25.10 13.91 32.66
CA ASP A 380 -25.94 15.04 32.22
C ASP A 380 -25.37 15.83 31.01
N ASN A 381 -24.83 15.11 30.01
CA ASN A 381 -24.22 15.72 28.83
C ASN A 381 -23.06 16.69 29.17
N GLU A 382 -22.22 16.33 30.11
CA GLU A 382 -21.02 17.08 30.50
C GLU A 382 -21.29 18.52 31.00
N LYS A 383 -22.50 18.80 31.52
CA LYS A 383 -22.91 20.13 31.96
C LYS A 383 -21.99 20.75 32.99
N GLU A 384 -21.42 19.93 33.86
CA GLU A 384 -20.49 20.36 34.92
C GLU A 384 -19.00 20.35 34.48
N MET A 385 -18.71 19.93 33.27
CA MET A 385 -17.33 19.80 32.74
C MET A 385 -16.56 21.15 32.75
N PRO A 386 -17.18 22.33 32.49
CA PRO A 386 -16.48 23.60 32.55
C PRO A 386 -15.78 23.85 33.89
N VAL A 387 -16.30 23.34 35.01
CA VAL A 387 -15.66 23.44 36.33
C VAL A 387 -14.27 22.80 36.37
N ILE A 388 -14.07 21.75 35.55
CA ILE A 388 -12.79 21.05 35.40
C ILE A 388 -11.90 21.76 34.39
N THR A 389 -12.46 22.17 33.23
CA THR A 389 -11.72 22.57 32.05
C THR A 389 -11.39 24.06 31.97
N ASP A 390 -12.26 24.96 32.46
CA ASP A 390 -12.04 26.41 32.33
C ASP A 390 -10.74 26.94 32.98
N PRO A 391 -10.25 26.36 34.09
CA PRO A 391 -8.96 26.78 34.62
C PRO A 391 -7.74 26.42 33.77
N LEU A 392 -7.88 25.44 32.85
CA LEU A 392 -6.82 24.98 31.94
C LEU A 392 -6.64 25.96 30.78
N TYR A 393 -5.48 25.91 30.12
CA TYR A 393 -5.24 26.64 28.88
C TYR A 393 -5.70 25.86 27.67
N PHE A 394 -5.64 24.54 27.74
CA PHE A 394 -6.19 23.63 26.73
C PHE A 394 -6.59 22.29 27.37
N VAL A 395 -7.46 21.56 26.70
CA VAL A 395 -8.00 20.28 27.16
C VAL A 395 -7.68 19.20 26.13
N ILE A 396 -7.19 18.06 26.61
CA ILE A 396 -6.85 16.89 25.80
C ILE A 396 -7.94 15.83 25.96
N SER A 397 -8.41 15.31 24.81
CA SER A 397 -9.22 14.11 24.72
C SER A 397 -8.41 12.99 24.09
N GLU A 398 -7.97 12.01 24.89
CA GLU A 398 -7.23 10.85 24.37
C GLU A 398 -8.10 9.97 23.46
N ILE A 399 -9.39 9.84 23.77
CA ILE A 399 -10.35 9.04 23.00
C ILE A 399 -10.54 9.61 21.59
N GLN A 400 -10.65 10.94 21.48
CA GLN A 400 -10.87 11.63 20.22
C GLN A 400 -9.57 12.06 19.53
N HIS A 401 -8.41 11.81 20.15
CA HIS A 401 -7.10 12.31 19.70
C HIS A 401 -7.13 13.82 19.35
N SER A 402 -7.83 14.61 20.16
CA SER A 402 -8.05 16.03 19.95
C SER A 402 -7.55 16.90 21.10
N ILE A 403 -7.17 18.12 20.75
CA ILE A 403 -6.84 19.19 21.69
C ILE A 403 -7.74 20.38 21.40
N ASN A 404 -8.34 20.93 22.43
CA ASN A 404 -9.19 22.10 22.33
C ASN A 404 -8.63 23.21 23.22
N LEU A 405 -8.38 24.39 22.64
CA LEU A 405 -8.03 25.59 23.38
C LEU A 405 -9.23 26.07 24.20
N THR A 406 -8.98 26.44 25.45
CA THR A 406 -9.96 27.17 26.25
C THR A 406 -9.87 28.68 25.99
N ASP A 407 -10.84 29.47 26.47
CA ASP A 407 -10.79 30.94 26.35
C ASP A 407 -9.49 31.48 26.96
N LYS A 408 -9.09 30.97 28.13
CA LYS A 408 -7.82 31.31 28.78
C LYS A 408 -6.59 31.00 27.93
N GLY A 409 -6.62 29.91 27.16
CA GLY A 409 -5.56 29.53 26.21
C GLY A 409 -5.50 30.48 25.04
N GLN A 410 -6.64 30.81 24.46
CA GLN A 410 -6.75 31.77 23.36
C GLN A 410 -6.25 33.17 23.79
N GLU A 411 -6.62 33.65 24.95
CA GLU A 411 -6.15 34.93 25.49
C GLU A 411 -4.62 34.96 25.66
N LEU A 412 -4.02 33.91 26.21
CA LEU A 412 -2.56 33.85 26.37
C LEU A 412 -1.83 33.83 25.00
N LEU A 413 -2.38 33.14 24.01
CA LEU A 413 -1.83 33.14 22.64
C LEU A 413 -1.97 34.53 22.01
N ALA A 414 -3.14 35.16 22.07
CA ALA A 414 -3.40 36.48 21.52
C ALA A 414 -2.47 37.54 22.15
N GLN A 415 -2.30 37.53 23.46
CA GLN A 415 -1.34 38.38 24.17
C GLN A 415 0.11 38.12 23.72
N SER A 416 0.47 36.87 23.47
CA SER A 416 1.83 36.50 23.07
C SER A 416 2.15 36.96 21.67
N VAL A 417 1.17 36.99 20.76
CA VAL A 417 1.29 37.49 19.39
C VAL A 417 1.14 39.01 19.33
N GLY A 418 0.50 39.62 20.32
CA GLY A 418 0.23 41.09 20.36
C GLY A 418 -0.95 41.53 19.48
N ASN A 419 -1.84 40.62 19.11
CA ASN A 419 -3.04 40.89 18.34
C ASN A 419 -4.21 40.05 18.87
N GLU A 420 -5.21 40.72 19.44
CA GLU A 420 -6.37 40.07 20.08
C GLU A 420 -7.24 39.31 19.06
N ASP A 421 -7.34 39.80 17.81
CA ASP A 421 -8.16 39.21 16.75
C ASP A 421 -7.44 38.12 15.94
N PHE A 422 -6.19 37.80 16.26
CA PHE A 422 -5.32 36.98 15.44
C PHE A 422 -5.86 35.55 15.21
N PHE A 423 -6.52 34.99 16.22
CA PHE A 423 -7.10 33.65 16.21
C PHE A 423 -8.63 33.63 16.20
N ILE A 424 -9.29 34.79 16.20
CA ILE A 424 -10.75 34.87 16.22
C ILE A 424 -11.28 34.73 14.79
N LEU A 425 -11.98 33.63 14.54
CA LEU A 425 -12.63 33.39 13.25
C LEU A 425 -13.80 34.35 13.06
N PRO A 426 -13.91 35.03 11.90
CA PRO A 426 -15.06 35.87 11.60
C PRO A 426 -16.33 35.01 11.44
N ASP A 427 -17.46 35.48 11.97
CA ASP A 427 -18.75 34.88 11.67
C ASP A 427 -19.12 35.18 10.21
N VAL A 428 -18.77 34.24 9.33
CA VAL A 428 -19.01 34.36 7.88
C VAL A 428 -20.50 34.46 7.57
N GLY A 429 -21.36 33.78 8.33
CA GLY A 429 -22.81 33.80 8.12
C GLY A 429 -23.40 35.19 8.36
N SER A 430 -23.21 35.73 9.56
CA SER A 430 -23.73 37.07 9.93
C SER A 430 -23.13 38.17 9.06
N LYS A 431 -21.80 38.16 8.85
CA LYS A 431 -21.13 39.17 8.04
C LYS A 431 -21.51 39.13 6.54
N THR A 432 -21.73 37.93 6.01
CA THR A 432 -22.24 37.80 4.62
C THR A 432 -23.66 38.35 4.51
N ALA A 433 -24.53 38.12 5.49
CA ALA A 433 -25.88 38.66 5.53
C ALA A 433 -25.84 40.21 5.64
N GLU A 434 -24.97 40.77 6.45
CA GLU A 434 -24.77 42.25 6.55
C GLU A 434 -24.32 42.87 5.21
N ILE A 435 -23.37 42.18 4.51
CA ILE A 435 -22.89 42.63 3.18
C ILE A 435 -24.05 42.59 2.16
N GLU A 436 -24.87 41.53 2.17
CA GLU A 436 -26.02 41.39 1.27
C GLU A 436 -27.05 42.50 1.48
N HIS A 437 -27.34 42.89 2.73
CA HIS A 437 -28.33 43.92 3.08
C HIS A 437 -27.76 45.34 3.01
N SER A 438 -26.49 45.50 2.70
CA SER A 438 -25.87 46.85 2.55
C SER A 438 -26.24 47.52 1.22
N ASP A 439 -26.18 48.86 1.18
CA ASP A 439 -26.45 49.67 -0.01
C ASP A 439 -25.29 49.69 -1.03
N LEU A 440 -24.41 48.72 -0.99
CA LEU A 440 -23.26 48.66 -1.89
C LEU A 440 -23.63 48.12 -3.28
N SER A 441 -22.85 48.48 -4.27
CA SER A 441 -22.99 47.91 -5.62
C SER A 441 -22.68 46.40 -5.63
N PRO A 442 -23.20 45.62 -6.59
CA PRO A 442 -22.93 44.20 -6.70
C PRO A 442 -21.43 43.84 -6.72
N ALA A 443 -20.61 44.67 -7.39
CA ALA A 443 -19.18 44.47 -7.46
C ALA A 443 -18.49 44.70 -6.10
N GLU A 444 -18.91 45.72 -5.34
CA GLU A 444 -18.37 45.99 -4.01
C GLU A 444 -18.81 44.92 -3.00
N LYS A 445 -20.05 44.42 -3.11
CA LYS A 445 -20.52 43.27 -2.28
C LYS A 445 -19.66 42.04 -2.53
N GLN A 446 -19.38 41.72 -3.78
CA GLN A 446 -18.54 40.58 -4.15
C GLN A 446 -17.12 40.75 -3.59
N ALA A 447 -16.49 41.92 -3.80
CA ALA A 447 -15.16 42.19 -3.26
C ALA A 447 -15.07 42.08 -1.74
N LYS A 448 -16.11 42.54 -1.00
CA LYS A 448 -16.16 42.36 0.46
C LYS A 448 -16.37 40.92 0.92
N LYS A 449 -17.14 40.15 0.16
CA LYS A 449 -17.28 38.71 0.43
C LYS A 449 -15.98 37.96 0.19
N ASP A 450 -15.31 38.28 -0.90
CA ASP A 450 -14.01 37.66 -1.22
C ASP A 450 -12.97 37.97 -0.15
N ALA A 451 -12.88 39.24 0.30
CA ALA A 451 -12.00 39.63 1.42
C ALA A 451 -12.37 38.97 2.74
N LEU A 452 -13.67 38.77 3.04
CA LEU A 452 -14.13 38.05 4.23
C LEU A 452 -13.73 36.57 4.17
N MET A 453 -13.86 35.93 3.01
CA MET A 453 -13.46 34.53 2.82
C MET A 453 -11.96 34.34 2.90
N GLU A 454 -11.18 35.31 2.38
CA GLU A 454 -9.72 35.29 2.49
C GLU A 454 -9.26 35.43 3.94
N ASP A 455 -9.85 36.38 4.73
CA ASP A 455 -9.57 36.54 6.17
C ASP A 455 -9.95 35.29 6.96
N PHE A 456 -11.11 34.69 6.64
CA PHE A 456 -11.54 33.44 7.27
C PHE A 456 -10.56 32.28 6.97
N SER A 457 -10.14 32.12 5.71
CA SER A 457 -9.20 31.07 5.29
C SER A 457 -7.86 31.24 6.01
N LEU A 458 -7.32 32.45 6.05
CA LEU A 458 -6.04 32.74 6.70
C LEU A 458 -6.08 32.47 8.21
N LYS A 459 -7.15 32.90 8.89
CA LYS A 459 -7.31 32.66 10.33
C LYS A 459 -7.57 31.18 10.64
N SER A 460 -8.32 30.50 9.80
CA SER A 460 -8.57 29.04 9.92
C SER A 460 -7.27 28.26 9.80
N GLU A 461 -6.39 28.61 8.86
CA GLU A 461 -5.07 28.02 8.72
C GLU A 461 -4.19 28.24 9.97
N ARG A 462 -4.19 29.43 10.54
CA ARG A 462 -3.45 29.75 11.77
C ARG A 462 -3.92 28.92 12.95
N VAL A 463 -5.23 28.83 13.15
CA VAL A 463 -5.84 28.01 14.22
C VAL A 463 -5.47 26.54 14.01
N HIS A 464 -5.53 26.05 12.79
CA HIS A 464 -5.12 24.70 12.45
C HIS A 464 -3.64 24.44 12.79
N THR A 465 -2.72 25.32 12.35
CA THR A 465 -1.29 25.21 12.63
C THR A 465 -1.00 25.18 14.14
N VAL A 466 -1.64 26.08 14.91
CA VAL A 466 -1.51 26.08 16.37
C VAL A 466 -2.00 24.79 17.01
N ASN A 467 -3.12 24.26 16.54
CA ASN A 467 -3.67 23.00 17.07
C ASN A 467 -2.74 21.81 16.75
N GLN A 468 -2.14 21.76 15.57
CA GLN A 468 -1.18 20.70 15.23
C GLN A 468 0.12 20.82 16.05
N LEU A 469 0.62 22.04 16.26
CA LEU A 469 1.76 22.29 17.15
C LEU A 469 1.44 21.87 18.59
N LEU A 470 0.26 22.21 19.12
CA LEU A 470 -0.16 21.77 20.46
C LEU A 470 -0.22 20.24 20.56
N LYS A 471 -0.76 19.56 19.54
CA LYS A 471 -0.74 18.09 19.47
C LYS A 471 0.69 17.56 19.52
N ALA A 472 1.59 18.12 18.72
CA ALA A 472 2.99 17.71 18.69
C ALA A 472 3.67 17.85 20.07
N TYR A 473 3.38 18.92 20.81
CA TYR A 473 3.96 19.15 22.14
C TYR A 473 3.34 18.29 23.23
N ALA A 474 2.02 18.10 23.21
CA ALA A 474 1.27 17.53 24.33
C ALA A 474 0.96 16.03 24.17
N MET A 475 0.92 15.50 22.97
CA MET A 475 0.50 14.12 22.69
C MET A 475 1.59 13.24 22.10
N PHE A 476 2.64 13.82 21.49
CA PHE A 476 3.71 13.07 20.85
C PHE A 476 5.04 13.25 21.57
N GLU A 477 5.65 12.14 21.94
CA GLU A 477 6.87 12.11 22.76
C GLU A 477 8.05 11.58 21.93
N LYS A 478 9.18 12.31 22.00
CA LYS A 478 10.42 11.89 21.33
C LYS A 478 10.93 10.60 21.95
N ASP A 479 11.52 9.74 21.12
CA ASP A 479 12.04 8.42 21.45
C ASP A 479 10.96 7.40 21.91
N VAL A 480 9.67 7.76 21.77
CA VAL A 480 8.50 6.90 21.95
C VAL A 480 7.69 6.84 20.67
N ASP A 481 7.08 7.97 20.26
CA ASP A 481 6.23 8.06 19.07
C ASP A 481 7.05 8.37 17.80
N TYR A 482 8.22 8.97 17.94
CA TYR A 482 9.12 9.31 16.86
C TYR A 482 10.57 9.45 17.32
N VAL A 483 11.49 9.40 16.36
CA VAL A 483 12.93 9.66 16.57
C VAL A 483 13.42 10.75 15.63
N VAL A 484 14.48 11.47 16.02
CA VAL A 484 15.18 12.42 15.15
C VAL A 484 16.50 11.78 14.70
N MET A 485 16.60 11.46 13.43
CA MET A 485 17.78 10.83 12.85
C MET A 485 18.55 11.80 11.95
N THR A 486 19.87 11.64 11.92
CA THR A 486 20.72 12.38 10.99
C THR A 486 21.00 11.49 9.78
N GLU A 487 20.60 11.93 8.59
CA GLU A 487 20.85 11.22 7.33
C GLU A 487 22.31 11.34 6.89
N ALA A 488 22.72 10.53 5.92
CA ALA A 488 24.08 10.50 5.37
C ALA A 488 24.55 11.87 4.81
N ASN A 489 23.62 12.72 4.39
CA ASN A 489 23.86 14.09 3.92
C ASN A 489 23.99 15.13 5.06
N GLY A 490 23.89 14.69 6.33
CA GLY A 490 23.93 15.56 7.51
C GLY A 490 22.59 16.24 7.86
N ALA A 491 21.53 16.05 7.08
CA ALA A 491 20.22 16.58 7.39
C ALA A 491 19.54 15.79 8.51
N LYS A 492 18.88 16.49 9.44
CA LYS A 492 18.07 15.84 10.46
C LYS A 492 16.65 15.64 9.93
N LYS A 493 16.09 14.46 10.19
CA LYS A 493 14.70 14.12 9.87
C LYS A 493 13.98 13.47 11.03
N VAL A 494 12.70 13.77 11.13
CA VAL A 494 11.77 13.09 12.04
C VAL A 494 11.30 11.81 11.37
N LYS A 495 11.40 10.68 12.07
CA LYS A 495 10.89 9.38 11.62
C LYS A 495 9.93 8.80 12.64
N ILE A 496 8.80 8.29 12.17
CA ILE A 496 7.74 7.71 13.02
C ILE A 496 8.22 6.36 13.56
N VAL A 497 7.87 6.09 14.81
CA VAL A 497 8.05 4.77 15.46
C VAL A 497 6.67 4.11 15.56
N ASP A 498 6.59 2.87 15.12
CA ASP A 498 5.37 2.06 15.23
C ASP A 498 5.15 1.65 16.70
N GLU A 499 3.99 2.00 17.26
CA GLU A 499 3.63 1.71 18.66
C GLU A 499 3.62 0.20 18.97
N SER A 500 3.26 -0.63 18.01
CA SER A 500 3.10 -2.07 18.19
C SER A 500 4.42 -2.82 18.13
N THR A 501 5.29 -2.43 17.19
CA THR A 501 6.55 -3.16 16.90
C THR A 501 7.80 -2.44 17.39
N GLY A 502 7.71 -1.15 17.73
CA GLY A 502 8.84 -0.29 18.07
C GLY A 502 9.81 -0.05 16.91
N ARG A 503 9.41 -0.36 15.67
CA ARG A 503 10.24 -0.19 14.46
C ARG A 503 10.04 1.18 13.84
N ILE A 504 11.10 1.70 13.22
CA ILE A 504 11.04 2.94 12.46
C ILE A 504 10.27 2.68 11.16
N MET A 505 9.26 3.51 10.90
CA MET A 505 8.45 3.47 9.69
C MET A 505 9.09 4.37 8.63
N GLU A 506 9.91 3.78 7.75
CA GLU A 506 10.57 4.54 6.69
C GLU A 506 9.58 5.13 5.69
N GLY A 507 9.81 6.38 5.32
CA GLY A 507 9.01 7.09 4.31
C GLY A 507 7.59 7.49 4.73
N ARG A 508 7.13 7.10 5.93
CA ARG A 508 5.80 7.50 6.43
C ARG A 508 5.86 8.86 7.13
N ARG A 509 4.80 9.64 6.95
CA ARG A 509 4.59 10.95 7.59
C ARG A 509 3.17 11.01 8.15
N TRP A 510 2.99 11.66 9.30
CA TRP A 510 1.64 11.99 9.77
C TRP A 510 0.98 12.99 8.82
N SER A 511 -0.31 12.83 8.63
CA SER A 511 -1.15 13.71 7.80
C SER A 511 -1.53 15.00 8.52
N ASP A 512 -2.22 15.86 7.79
CA ASP A 512 -2.91 17.04 8.32
C ASP A 512 -1.99 18.06 9.03
N GLY A 513 -0.72 18.15 8.61
CA GLY A 513 0.24 19.11 9.18
C GLY A 513 0.91 18.67 10.49
N LEU A 514 0.53 17.54 11.07
CA LEU A 514 1.11 17.07 12.34
C LEU A 514 2.60 16.77 12.19
N HIS A 515 3.03 16.18 11.07
CA HIS A 515 4.45 15.88 10.87
C HIS A 515 5.30 17.15 10.81
N GLN A 516 4.82 18.18 10.11
CA GLN A 516 5.42 19.52 10.07
C GLN A 516 5.49 20.16 11.45
N ALA A 517 4.43 19.99 12.25
CA ALA A 517 4.40 20.47 13.62
C ALA A 517 5.46 19.80 14.52
N VAL A 518 5.69 18.49 14.35
CA VAL A 518 6.74 17.76 15.08
C VAL A 518 8.13 18.16 14.57
N GLU A 519 8.31 18.34 13.26
CA GLU A 519 9.55 18.88 12.69
C GLU A 519 9.88 20.27 13.27
N ALA A 520 8.90 21.16 13.32
CA ALA A 520 9.06 22.48 13.94
C ALA A 520 9.38 22.38 15.46
N LYS A 521 8.68 21.53 16.21
CA LYS A 521 8.95 21.27 17.63
C LYS A 521 10.40 20.88 17.86
N GLU A 522 10.95 19.97 17.04
CA GLU A 522 12.32 19.46 17.17
C GLU A 522 13.38 20.36 16.50
N ASN A 523 12.96 21.51 15.96
CA ASN A 523 13.85 22.42 15.22
C ASN A 523 14.57 21.72 14.05
N VAL A 524 13.86 20.85 13.38
CA VAL A 524 14.23 20.21 12.13
C VAL A 524 13.62 21.01 10.97
N LYS A 525 14.25 20.97 9.79
CA LYS A 525 13.69 21.62 8.61
C LYS A 525 12.29 21.07 8.34
N VAL A 526 11.31 21.95 8.31
CA VAL A 526 9.92 21.59 7.95
C VAL A 526 9.87 21.26 6.46
N GLU A 527 9.38 20.09 6.13
CA GLU A 527 9.18 19.66 4.74
C GLU A 527 7.73 19.90 4.32
N ALA A 528 7.53 20.16 3.02
CA ALA A 528 6.21 20.43 2.45
C ALA A 528 5.19 19.33 2.80
N ALA A 529 3.92 19.73 2.92
CA ALA A 529 2.82 18.78 3.10
C ALA A 529 2.78 17.78 1.94
N THR A 530 2.45 16.54 2.24
CA THR A 530 2.29 15.50 1.22
C THR A 530 0.82 15.27 0.91
N GLN A 531 0.48 15.18 -0.38
CA GLN A 531 -0.84 14.79 -0.84
C GLN A 531 -0.80 13.35 -1.35
N THR A 532 -1.80 12.56 -0.99
CA THR A 532 -1.99 11.24 -1.57
C THR A 532 -2.51 11.38 -2.99
N PHE A 533 -1.77 10.86 -3.96
CA PHE A 533 -2.14 10.86 -5.37
C PHE A 533 -2.93 9.61 -5.74
N ALA A 534 -2.51 8.46 -5.24
CA ALA A 534 -3.15 7.20 -5.54
C ALA A 534 -3.04 6.24 -4.35
N THR A 535 -4.06 5.40 -4.16
CA THR A 535 -4.09 4.38 -3.12
C THR A 535 -4.87 3.15 -3.58
N ILE A 536 -4.40 1.97 -3.20
CA ILE A 536 -5.12 0.70 -3.37
C ILE A 536 -4.75 -0.26 -2.25
N THR A 537 -5.69 -1.12 -1.85
CA THR A 537 -5.38 -2.27 -1.00
C THR A 537 -5.00 -3.47 -1.86
N LEU A 538 -4.14 -4.36 -1.34
CA LEU A 538 -3.78 -5.60 -2.05
C LEU A 538 -5.02 -6.44 -2.37
N GLN A 539 -5.99 -6.49 -1.46
CA GLN A 539 -7.24 -7.19 -1.67
C GLN A 539 -8.02 -6.67 -2.90
N ASN A 540 -8.06 -5.34 -3.11
CA ASN A 540 -8.71 -4.76 -4.28
C ASN A 540 -7.88 -4.96 -5.56
N TYR A 541 -6.55 -4.92 -5.45
CA TYR A 541 -5.67 -5.20 -6.59
C TYR A 541 -5.87 -6.60 -7.14
N PHE A 542 -5.84 -7.63 -6.28
CA PHE A 542 -5.99 -9.02 -6.72
C PHE A 542 -7.40 -9.41 -7.20
N ARG A 543 -8.42 -8.56 -6.99
CA ARG A 543 -9.74 -8.73 -7.61
C ARG A 543 -9.79 -8.46 -9.11
N MET A 544 -8.73 -7.89 -9.69
CA MET A 544 -8.66 -7.59 -11.11
C MET A 544 -8.23 -8.80 -11.96
N TYR A 545 -7.81 -9.88 -11.32
CA TYR A 545 -7.48 -11.14 -12.00
C TYR A 545 -8.74 -12.01 -12.16
N HIS A 546 -8.72 -12.84 -13.18
CA HIS A 546 -9.79 -13.81 -13.50
C HIS A 546 -9.63 -15.10 -12.72
#